data_5250303e21f7c70709de029f289e6844
#
_entry.id   5250303e21f7c70709de029f289e6844
#
_cell.length_a   1.000
_cell.length_b   1.000
_cell.length_c   1.000
_cell.angle_alpha   90.00
_cell.angle_beta   90.00
_cell.angle_gamma   90.00
#
_symmetry.space_group_name_H-M   'P 1'
#
loop_
_entity.id
_entity.type
_entity.pdbx_description
1 polymer ?
#
loop_
_entity_poly.entity_id
_entity_poly.type
_entity_poly.pdbx_seq_one_letter_code
_entity_poly.pdbx_strand_id
1 'polypeptide(L)'
;PKGELFWKQSRALYFAGRTPMIIWSPFIMDELAGLRDSAPPTFNVDPTSNELAQKTGFITNFSGPDNKKGAAWADIRYFGITADADTDEAKKFIMYSMNEGYTATLGIAPEGKFPVRRGNSSDPNAYTKAWSKLPVGVDRKAPLTDLYSSDVINNIVAGLDTANRWGVKEGELSRASKIINSQFLNRITREFIDDQISVD
;
A
#
# COMPACT_ATOMS: atom_id res chain seq x y z
N PRO A 1 -18.59 5.34 13.10
CA PRO A 1 -18.10 6.40 14.00
C PRO A 1 -18.71 7.73 13.60
N LYS A 2 -19.10 8.55 14.56
CA LYS A 2 -19.57 9.91 14.31
C LYS A 2 -18.34 10.83 14.14
N GLY A 3 -18.24 11.55 13.03
CA GLY A 3 -17.17 12.49 12.73
C GLY A 3 -16.08 11.96 11.82
N GLU A 4 -15.10 12.80 11.53
CA GLU A 4 -13.94 12.47 10.71
C GLU A 4 -12.95 11.61 11.48
N LEU A 5 -12.44 10.57 10.82
CA LEU A 5 -11.39 9.72 11.36
C LEU A 5 -10.09 9.97 10.61
N PHE A 6 -9.06 10.33 11.37
CA PHE A 6 -7.70 10.31 10.85
C PHE A 6 -7.19 8.86 10.71
N TRP A 7 -6.16 8.69 9.91
CA TRP A 7 -5.58 7.37 9.63
C TRP A 7 -5.22 6.56 10.88
N LYS A 8 -4.75 7.21 11.97
CA LYS A 8 -4.45 6.52 13.23
C LYS A 8 -5.68 5.90 13.87
N GLN A 9 -6.79 6.63 13.89
CA GLN A 9 -8.05 6.13 14.47
C GLN A 9 -8.66 5.02 13.62
N SER A 10 -8.66 5.16 12.29
CA SER A 10 -9.15 4.13 11.37
C SER A 10 -8.38 2.82 11.56
N ARG A 11 -7.05 2.89 11.62
CA ARG A 11 -6.18 1.75 11.88
C ARG A 11 -6.47 1.12 13.25
N ALA A 12 -6.57 1.93 14.30
CA ALA A 12 -6.83 1.45 15.65
C ALA A 12 -8.16 0.69 15.77
N LEU A 13 -9.20 1.10 15.04
CA LEU A 13 -10.48 0.39 15.01
C LEU A 13 -10.35 -1.00 14.36
N TYR A 14 -9.60 -1.10 13.27
CA TYR A 14 -9.34 -2.39 12.62
C TYR A 14 -8.46 -3.28 13.52
N PHE A 15 -7.41 -2.73 14.10
CA PHE A 15 -6.48 -3.46 14.99
C PHE A 15 -7.14 -3.96 16.28
N ALA A 16 -8.23 -3.33 16.70
CA ALA A 16 -9.04 -3.76 17.83
C ALA A 16 -10.19 -4.71 17.42
N GLY A 17 -10.27 -5.14 16.17
CA GLY A 17 -11.34 -5.98 15.65
C GLY A 17 -12.74 -5.33 15.67
N ARG A 18 -12.80 -3.99 15.73
CA ARG A 18 -14.07 -3.23 15.77
C ARG A 18 -14.66 -2.93 14.40
N THR A 19 -13.88 -3.09 13.34
CA THR A 19 -14.34 -2.98 11.95
C THR A 19 -13.85 -4.18 11.16
N PRO A 20 -14.69 -4.79 10.31
CA PRO A 20 -14.31 -5.97 9.52
C PRO A 20 -13.46 -5.62 8.31
N MET A 21 -13.42 -4.36 7.90
CA MET A 21 -12.69 -3.91 6.71
C MET A 21 -11.98 -2.59 6.96
N ILE A 22 -10.88 -2.40 6.23
CA ILE A 22 -10.13 -1.15 6.18
C ILE A 22 -9.61 -0.93 4.76
N ILE A 23 -9.66 0.30 4.27
CA ILE A 23 -8.96 0.70 3.05
C ILE A 23 -7.58 1.21 3.46
N TRP A 24 -6.54 0.51 3.03
CA TRP A 24 -5.16 0.83 3.41
C TRP A 24 -4.17 0.40 2.32
N SER A 25 -2.92 0.76 2.51
CA SER A 25 -1.81 0.26 1.69
C SER A 25 -1.13 -0.93 2.37
N PRO A 26 -0.32 -1.73 1.66
CA PRO A 26 0.47 -2.81 2.24
C PRO A 26 1.45 -2.38 3.34
N PHE A 27 1.63 -1.08 3.53
CA PHE A 27 2.41 -0.53 4.65
C PHE A 27 1.94 -1.02 6.03
N ILE A 28 0.69 -1.50 6.14
CA ILE A 28 0.10 -2.05 7.37
C ILE A 28 0.59 -3.48 7.69
N MET A 29 1.25 -4.16 6.76
CA MET A 29 1.52 -5.61 6.87
C MET A 29 2.44 -5.96 8.04
N ASP A 30 3.46 -5.17 8.32
CA ASP A 30 4.34 -5.37 9.47
C ASP A 30 3.64 -5.10 10.80
N GLU A 31 2.75 -4.12 10.82
CA GLU A 31 1.96 -3.76 11.98
C GLU A 31 0.94 -4.86 12.33
N LEU A 32 0.24 -5.41 11.31
CA LEU A 32 -0.70 -6.54 11.48
C LEU A 32 0.00 -7.78 12.05
N ALA A 33 1.27 -7.95 11.71
CA ALA A 33 2.10 -9.07 12.16
C ALA A 33 2.81 -8.81 13.53
N GLY A 34 2.47 -7.72 14.21
CA GLY A 34 3.04 -7.41 15.51
C GLY A 34 4.53 -7.03 15.50
N LEU A 35 5.05 -6.52 14.38
CA LEU A 35 6.47 -6.18 14.24
C LEU A 35 6.79 -4.72 14.60
N ARG A 36 5.77 -3.96 15.02
CA ARG A 36 5.91 -2.53 15.30
C ARG A 36 5.21 -2.15 16.62
N ASP A 37 5.98 -1.78 17.65
CA ASP A 37 5.46 -1.45 18.98
C ASP A 37 4.62 -0.16 19.01
N SER A 38 4.88 0.77 18.10
CA SER A 38 4.11 2.02 17.97
C SER A 38 2.69 1.83 17.40
N ALA A 39 2.37 0.62 16.91
CA ALA A 39 1.08 0.29 16.29
C ALA A 39 0.70 -1.18 16.53
N PRO A 40 0.53 -1.58 17.79
CA PRO A 40 0.27 -2.99 18.12
C PRO A 40 -1.15 -3.41 17.71
N PRO A 41 -1.33 -4.64 17.20
CA PRO A 41 -2.66 -5.20 16.95
C PRO A 41 -3.32 -5.59 18.28
N THR A 42 -4.16 -4.71 18.80
CA THR A 42 -4.83 -4.90 20.11
C THR A 42 -5.95 -5.95 20.09
N PHE A 43 -6.27 -6.49 18.92
CA PHE A 43 -7.12 -7.67 18.78
C PHE A 43 -6.44 -8.93 19.32
N ASN A 44 -5.12 -9.03 19.18
CA ASN A 44 -4.35 -10.20 19.60
C ASN A 44 -4.21 -10.22 21.13
N VAL A 45 -4.21 -11.42 21.71
CA VAL A 45 -3.87 -11.61 23.14
C VAL A 45 -2.42 -11.21 23.39
N ASP A 46 -1.51 -11.62 22.50
CA ASP A 46 -0.13 -11.14 22.44
C ASP A 46 0.00 -10.18 21.27
N PRO A 47 0.19 -8.86 21.51
CA PRO A 47 0.30 -7.86 20.44
C PRO A 47 1.55 -8.01 19.57
N THR A 48 2.50 -8.85 19.96
CA THR A 48 3.69 -9.18 19.14
C THR A 48 3.48 -10.39 18.24
N SER A 49 2.34 -11.06 18.35
CA SER A 49 1.99 -12.20 17.50
C SER A 49 1.48 -11.77 16.12
N ASN A 50 1.52 -12.69 15.17
CA ASN A 50 0.99 -12.46 13.82
C ASN A 50 -0.49 -12.89 13.66
N GLU A 51 -1.24 -13.04 14.75
CA GLU A 51 -2.61 -13.56 14.72
C GLU A 51 -3.53 -12.74 13.83
N LEU A 52 -3.50 -11.40 13.92
CA LEU A 52 -4.33 -10.54 13.10
C LEU A 52 -3.90 -10.59 11.62
N ALA A 53 -2.60 -10.71 11.34
CA ALA A 53 -2.10 -10.88 9.98
C ALA A 53 -2.67 -12.15 9.31
N GLN A 54 -2.70 -13.26 10.06
CA GLN A 54 -3.25 -14.54 9.57
C GLN A 54 -4.78 -14.49 9.32
N LYS A 55 -5.49 -13.59 9.99
CA LYS A 55 -6.94 -13.40 9.83
C LYS A 55 -7.31 -12.30 8.82
N THR A 56 -6.32 -11.57 8.29
CA THR A 56 -6.52 -10.48 7.34
C THR A 56 -6.40 -10.96 5.90
N GLY A 57 -7.49 -10.85 5.13
CA GLY A 57 -7.46 -11.02 3.68
C GLY A 57 -7.18 -9.70 2.96
N PHE A 58 -6.63 -9.77 1.74
CA PHE A 58 -6.29 -8.60 0.93
C PHE A 58 -7.08 -8.62 -0.37
N ILE A 59 -7.81 -7.54 -0.65
CA ILE A 59 -8.47 -7.29 -1.93
C ILE A 59 -7.67 -6.19 -2.62
N THR A 60 -6.99 -6.52 -3.70
CA THR A 60 -6.05 -5.60 -4.39
C THR A 60 -6.61 -5.06 -5.69
N ASN A 61 -7.79 -5.51 -6.09
CA ASN A 61 -8.42 -5.08 -7.33
C ASN A 61 -9.94 -5.04 -7.15
N PHE A 62 -10.55 -3.89 -7.40
CA PHE A 62 -11.99 -3.70 -7.32
C PHE A 62 -12.58 -3.54 -8.71
N SER A 63 -13.53 -4.40 -9.08
CA SER A 63 -14.32 -4.27 -10.29
C SER A 63 -15.70 -3.67 -9.96
N GLY A 64 -16.27 -2.98 -10.94
CA GLY A 64 -17.59 -2.39 -10.86
C GLY A 64 -18.41 -2.65 -12.12
N PRO A 65 -19.65 -2.12 -12.19
CA PRO A 65 -20.51 -2.29 -13.37
C PRO A 65 -19.82 -1.87 -14.66
N ASP A 66 -19.13 -0.75 -14.66
CA ASP A 66 -18.51 -0.13 -15.83
C ASP A 66 -17.05 -0.50 -16.02
N ASN A 67 -16.40 -1.10 -15.02
CA ASN A 67 -15.02 -1.55 -15.09
C ASN A 67 -14.88 -3.01 -14.62
N LYS A 68 -15.12 -3.94 -15.53
CA LYS A 68 -15.01 -5.38 -15.25
C LYS A 68 -13.58 -5.86 -15.01
N LYS A 69 -12.58 -5.13 -15.50
CA LYS A 69 -11.16 -5.45 -15.25
C LYS A 69 -10.74 -5.08 -13.84
N GLY A 70 -11.49 -4.19 -13.21
CA GLY A 70 -11.16 -3.66 -11.91
C GLY A 70 -10.05 -2.61 -11.94
N ALA A 71 -9.77 -2.06 -10.77
CA ALA A 71 -8.72 -1.08 -10.56
C ALA A 71 -8.13 -1.20 -9.15
N ALA A 72 -6.87 -0.86 -9.02
CA ALA A 72 -6.18 -0.63 -7.77
C ALA A 72 -5.61 0.78 -7.77
N TRP A 73 -5.62 1.43 -6.61
CA TRP A 73 -4.93 2.71 -6.47
C TRP A 73 -3.44 2.48 -6.26
N ALA A 74 -2.60 3.25 -6.95
CA ALA A 74 -1.16 3.31 -6.71
C ALA A 74 -0.72 4.73 -6.39
N ASP A 75 0.12 4.85 -5.36
CA ASP A 75 0.90 6.06 -5.09
C ASP A 75 2.35 5.79 -5.54
N ILE A 76 2.84 6.62 -6.46
CA ILE A 76 4.15 6.43 -7.07
C ILE A 76 5.14 7.42 -6.44
N ARG A 77 6.28 6.91 -5.98
CA ARG A 77 7.38 7.73 -5.48
C ARG A 77 8.39 7.99 -6.58
N TYR A 78 8.98 9.17 -6.58
CA TYR A 78 9.92 9.62 -7.58
C TYR A 78 11.22 10.06 -6.94
N PHE A 79 12.33 9.83 -7.61
CA PHE A 79 13.56 10.56 -7.37
C PHE A 79 13.52 11.88 -8.12
N GLY A 80 13.87 12.97 -7.44
CA GLY A 80 14.02 14.29 -8.04
C GLY A 80 15.46 14.77 -7.90
N ILE A 81 15.96 15.45 -8.93
CA ILE A 81 17.26 16.14 -8.87
C ILE A 81 16.95 17.65 -8.74
N THR A 82 17.45 18.27 -7.67
CA THR A 82 17.27 19.71 -7.45
C THR A 82 18.16 20.52 -8.41
N ALA A 83 17.78 21.77 -8.67
CA ALA A 83 18.51 22.64 -9.61
C ALA A 83 19.98 22.89 -9.19
N ASP A 84 20.23 22.88 -7.87
CA ASP A 84 21.56 23.16 -7.30
C ASP A 84 22.41 21.91 -7.08
N ALA A 85 21.91 20.71 -7.43
CA ALA A 85 22.63 19.47 -7.25
C ALA A 85 23.70 19.27 -8.35
N ASP A 86 24.74 18.55 -8.01
CA ASP A 86 25.60 17.95 -9.03
C ASP A 86 24.78 16.90 -9.79
N THR A 87 24.36 17.28 -11.00
CA THR A 87 23.44 16.49 -11.81
C THR A 87 24.05 15.15 -12.21
N ASP A 88 25.35 15.08 -12.47
CA ASP A 88 25.98 13.85 -12.94
C ASP A 88 26.16 12.86 -11.79
N GLU A 89 26.54 13.31 -10.61
CA GLU A 89 26.62 12.47 -9.42
C GLU A 89 25.23 12.01 -8.96
N ALA A 90 24.21 12.91 -8.99
CA ALA A 90 22.82 12.54 -8.69
C ALA A 90 22.28 11.48 -9.65
N LYS A 91 22.57 11.58 -10.95
CA LYS A 91 22.21 10.56 -11.95
C LYS A 91 22.90 9.22 -11.66
N LYS A 92 24.19 9.21 -11.33
CA LYS A 92 24.91 7.97 -10.96
C LYS A 92 24.27 7.30 -9.76
N PHE A 93 23.91 8.06 -8.71
CA PHE A 93 23.21 7.55 -7.55
C PHE A 93 21.85 6.94 -7.89
N ILE A 94 21.04 7.66 -8.69
CA ILE A 94 19.72 7.16 -9.12
C ILE A 94 19.88 5.89 -9.97
N MET A 95 20.82 5.88 -10.90
CA MET A 95 21.09 4.71 -11.76
C MET A 95 21.51 3.51 -10.93
N TYR A 96 22.40 3.67 -9.97
CA TYR A 96 22.78 2.62 -9.02
C TYR A 96 21.57 2.14 -8.22
N SER A 97 20.83 3.06 -7.61
CA SER A 97 19.65 2.73 -6.77
C SER A 97 18.55 2.00 -7.54
N MET A 98 18.44 2.22 -8.85
CA MET A 98 17.44 1.58 -9.71
C MET A 98 17.95 0.32 -10.42
N ASN A 99 19.24 -0.01 -10.32
CA ASN A 99 19.86 -1.20 -10.94
C ASN A 99 20.52 -2.10 -9.88
N GLU A 100 21.83 -2.03 -9.70
CA GLU A 100 22.59 -2.93 -8.80
C GLU A 100 22.12 -2.80 -7.32
N GLY A 101 21.83 -1.58 -6.88
CA GLY A 101 21.35 -1.27 -5.53
C GLY A 101 19.85 -1.43 -5.34
N TYR A 102 19.08 -1.88 -6.36
CA TYR A 102 17.61 -1.82 -6.32
C TYR A 102 16.99 -2.65 -5.19
N THR A 103 17.46 -3.87 -4.99
CA THR A 103 16.98 -4.73 -3.89
C THR A 103 17.29 -4.12 -2.52
N ALA A 104 18.47 -3.51 -2.35
CA ALA A 104 18.83 -2.82 -1.11
C ALA A 104 17.95 -1.58 -0.89
N THR A 105 17.63 -0.82 -1.94
CA THR A 105 16.72 0.33 -1.89
C THR A 105 15.30 -0.10 -1.48
N LEU A 106 14.79 -1.21 -1.99
CA LEU A 106 13.52 -1.80 -1.56
C LEU A 106 13.56 -2.23 -0.10
N GLY A 107 14.70 -2.76 0.37
CA GLY A 107 14.90 -3.27 1.73
C GLY A 107 14.83 -2.23 2.84
N ILE A 108 14.81 -0.92 2.52
CA ILE A 108 14.72 0.15 3.54
C ILE A 108 13.38 0.09 4.29
N ALA A 109 12.26 -0.15 3.59
CA ALA A 109 10.93 -0.38 4.16
C ALA A 109 10.09 -1.16 3.13
N PRO A 110 10.27 -2.47 3.02
CA PRO A 110 9.65 -3.26 1.95
C PRO A 110 8.13 -3.24 2.01
N GLU A 111 7.53 -3.23 3.21
CA GLU A 111 6.09 -3.14 3.42
C GLU A 111 5.49 -1.85 2.83
N GLY A 112 6.26 -0.79 2.76
CA GLY A 112 5.85 0.51 2.20
C GLY A 112 6.28 0.75 0.76
N LYS A 113 7.00 -0.19 0.13
CA LYS A 113 7.55 0.00 -1.21
C LYS A 113 7.38 -1.24 -2.07
N PHE A 114 6.59 -1.13 -3.11
CA PHE A 114 6.56 -2.13 -4.17
C PHE A 114 7.63 -1.88 -5.21
N PRO A 115 8.20 -2.94 -5.80
CA PRO A 115 9.10 -2.79 -6.91
C PRO A 115 8.37 -2.28 -8.16
N VAL A 116 8.65 -1.05 -8.60
CA VAL A 116 8.18 -0.52 -9.89
C VAL A 116 8.85 -1.25 -11.06
N ARG A 117 10.02 -1.83 -10.86
CA ARG A 117 10.67 -2.79 -11.76
C ARG A 117 10.39 -4.19 -11.23
N ARG A 118 9.72 -5.02 -12.00
CA ARG A 118 9.40 -6.41 -11.60
C ARG A 118 10.62 -7.32 -11.59
N GLY A 119 11.54 -7.08 -12.52
CA GLY A 119 12.76 -7.86 -12.68
C GLY A 119 13.76 -7.21 -13.61
N ASN A 120 14.66 -8.03 -14.13
CA ASN A 120 15.72 -7.66 -15.04
C ASN A 120 15.68 -8.54 -16.31
N SER A 121 16.67 -8.40 -17.20
CA SER A 121 16.73 -9.16 -18.46
C SER A 121 16.89 -10.67 -18.25
N SER A 122 17.50 -11.08 -17.14
CA SER A 122 17.75 -12.51 -16.83
C SER A 122 16.57 -13.17 -16.10
N ASP A 123 15.84 -12.42 -15.24
CA ASP A 123 14.63 -12.88 -14.57
C ASP A 123 13.61 -11.74 -14.53
N PRO A 124 12.52 -11.83 -15.32
CA PRO A 124 11.48 -10.80 -15.37
C PRO A 124 10.77 -10.53 -14.04
N ASN A 125 10.92 -11.42 -13.06
CA ASN A 125 10.29 -11.31 -11.74
C ASN A 125 11.31 -11.23 -10.59
N ALA A 126 12.58 -10.99 -10.87
CA ALA A 126 13.65 -11.01 -9.86
C ALA A 126 13.36 -10.11 -8.66
N TYR A 127 12.90 -8.89 -8.91
CA TYR A 127 12.67 -7.91 -7.85
C TYR A 127 11.37 -8.16 -7.07
N THR A 128 10.31 -8.65 -7.71
CA THR A 128 9.08 -9.04 -7.01
C THR A 128 9.29 -10.27 -6.13
N LYS A 129 10.10 -11.23 -6.60
CA LYS A 129 10.51 -12.40 -5.81
C LYS A 129 11.41 -12.00 -4.65
N ALA A 130 12.36 -11.08 -4.87
CA ALA A 130 13.24 -10.57 -3.82
C ALA A 130 12.47 -9.79 -2.77
N TRP A 131 11.53 -8.94 -3.19
CA TRP A 131 10.74 -8.08 -2.32
C TRP A 131 10.05 -8.85 -1.18
N SER A 132 9.38 -9.95 -1.48
CA SER A 132 8.64 -10.73 -0.48
C SER A 132 9.54 -11.42 0.56
N LYS A 133 10.84 -11.56 0.27
CA LYS A 133 11.85 -12.14 1.15
C LYS A 133 12.61 -11.11 1.97
N LEU A 134 12.40 -9.81 1.69
CA LEU A 134 13.05 -8.77 2.46
C LEU A 134 12.42 -8.67 3.86
N PRO A 135 13.23 -8.46 4.92
CA PRO A 135 12.71 -8.30 6.26
C PRO A 135 11.93 -7.00 6.39
N VAL A 136 10.68 -7.08 6.81
CA VAL A 136 9.80 -5.97 7.15
C VAL A 136 9.76 -5.73 8.66
N GLY A 137 9.24 -4.59 9.09
CA GLY A 137 9.08 -4.23 10.49
C GLY A 137 10.14 -3.26 11.02
N VAL A 138 9.92 -2.79 12.24
CA VAL A 138 10.77 -1.79 12.91
C VAL A 138 11.43 -2.37 14.14
N ASP A 139 10.63 -2.73 15.15
CA ASP A 139 11.15 -3.23 16.44
C ASP A 139 11.52 -4.72 16.36
N ARG A 140 10.80 -5.46 15.57
CA ARG A 140 11.06 -6.85 15.19
C ARG A 140 11.06 -6.95 13.67
N LYS A 141 11.81 -7.89 13.11
CA LYS A 141 11.91 -8.06 11.67
C LYS A 141 11.70 -9.50 11.25
N ALA A 142 10.90 -9.69 10.21
CA ALA A 142 10.71 -10.97 9.55
C ALA A 142 10.39 -10.74 8.06
N PRO A 143 10.72 -11.67 7.15
CA PRO A 143 10.30 -11.56 5.76
C PRO A 143 8.78 -11.77 5.63
N LEU A 144 8.17 -11.14 4.62
CA LEU A 144 6.73 -11.30 4.37
C LEU A 144 6.34 -12.75 4.12
N THR A 145 7.24 -13.55 3.53
CA THR A 145 7.04 -14.99 3.30
C THR A 145 6.88 -15.83 4.55
N ASP A 146 7.34 -15.35 5.70
CA ASP A 146 7.19 -16.04 6.98
C ASP A 146 5.90 -15.63 7.70
N LEU A 147 5.32 -14.51 7.29
CA LEU A 147 4.16 -13.88 7.93
C LEU A 147 2.86 -14.12 7.19
N TYR A 148 2.92 -14.25 5.87
CA TYR A 148 1.77 -14.35 4.98
C TYR A 148 1.91 -15.52 4.01
N SER A 149 0.77 -16.11 3.62
CA SER A 149 0.76 -17.17 2.61
C SER A 149 1.23 -16.66 1.25
N SER A 150 1.72 -17.57 0.41
CA SER A 150 2.09 -17.27 -0.97
C SER A 150 0.93 -16.65 -1.77
N ASP A 151 -0.31 -17.08 -1.50
CA ASP A 151 -1.49 -16.56 -2.19
C ASP A 151 -1.74 -15.09 -1.85
N VAL A 152 -1.58 -14.69 -0.59
CA VAL A 152 -1.66 -13.28 -0.18
C VAL A 152 -0.58 -12.45 -0.87
N ILE A 153 0.66 -12.91 -0.85
CA ILE A 153 1.79 -12.22 -1.48
C ILE A 153 1.57 -12.07 -2.99
N ASN A 154 1.18 -13.16 -3.66
CA ASN A 154 0.93 -13.16 -5.10
C ASN A 154 -0.25 -12.25 -5.47
N ASN A 155 -1.32 -12.23 -4.68
CA ASN A 155 -2.46 -11.34 -4.87
C ASN A 155 -2.04 -9.87 -4.77
N ILE A 156 -1.22 -9.52 -3.77
CA ILE A 156 -0.69 -8.16 -3.61
C ILE A 156 0.19 -7.77 -4.81
N VAL A 157 1.08 -8.64 -5.25
CA VAL A 157 1.93 -8.40 -6.43
C VAL A 157 1.10 -8.25 -7.71
N ALA A 158 0.05 -9.07 -7.88
CA ALA A 158 -0.86 -8.98 -9.02
C ALA A 158 -1.63 -7.65 -9.05
N GLY A 159 -1.87 -7.00 -7.91
CA GLY A 159 -2.48 -5.67 -7.83
C GLY A 159 -1.69 -4.59 -8.59
N LEU A 160 -0.39 -4.80 -8.82
CA LEU A 160 0.43 -3.90 -9.63
C LEU A 160 0.03 -3.89 -11.13
N ASP A 161 -0.67 -4.92 -11.61
CA ASP A 161 -1.12 -5.00 -13.01
C ASP A 161 -2.28 -4.07 -13.31
N THR A 162 -3.09 -3.78 -12.29
CA THR A 162 -4.25 -2.88 -12.36
C THR A 162 -4.03 -1.58 -11.61
N ALA A 163 -2.84 -1.40 -11.04
CA ALA A 163 -2.49 -0.20 -10.29
C ALA A 163 -2.55 1.04 -11.19
N ASN A 164 -3.30 2.05 -10.74
CA ASN A 164 -3.48 3.30 -11.44
C ASN A 164 -3.37 4.48 -10.47
N ARG A 165 -2.76 5.55 -10.92
CA ARG A 165 -2.81 6.83 -10.23
C ARG A 165 -3.94 7.65 -10.83
N TRP A 166 -4.99 7.84 -10.05
CA TRP A 166 -6.23 8.45 -10.48
C TRP A 166 -6.02 9.82 -11.15
N GLY A 167 -6.54 9.95 -12.36
CA GLY A 167 -6.47 11.16 -13.18
C GLY A 167 -5.13 11.43 -13.88
N VAL A 168 -4.08 10.65 -13.61
CA VAL A 168 -2.75 10.89 -14.21
C VAL A 168 -2.71 10.40 -15.65
N LYS A 169 -3.06 9.14 -15.86
CA LYS A 169 -3.04 8.53 -17.20
C LYS A 169 -4.04 9.18 -18.15
N GLU A 170 -5.17 9.59 -17.62
CA GLU A 170 -6.26 10.23 -18.36
C GLU A 170 -6.00 11.72 -18.63
N GLY A 171 -4.94 12.33 -18.09
CA GLY A 171 -4.68 13.77 -18.18
C GLY A 171 -5.64 14.64 -17.35
N GLU A 172 -6.35 14.06 -16.38
CA GLU A 172 -7.44 14.66 -15.61
C GLU A 172 -7.03 15.02 -14.16
N LEU A 173 -5.74 15.25 -13.92
CA LEU A 173 -5.24 15.59 -12.56
C LEU A 173 -5.96 16.77 -11.92
N SER A 174 -6.29 17.80 -12.68
CA SER A 174 -7.02 18.97 -12.17
C SER A 174 -8.41 18.62 -11.68
N ARG A 175 -9.13 17.74 -12.42
CA ARG A 175 -10.45 17.24 -12.03
C ARG A 175 -10.37 16.34 -10.79
N ALA A 176 -9.45 15.39 -10.80
CA ALA A 176 -9.21 14.50 -9.69
C ALA A 176 -8.85 15.27 -8.41
N SER A 177 -7.98 16.28 -8.52
CA SER A 177 -7.62 17.15 -7.40
C SER A 177 -8.81 17.93 -6.84
N LYS A 178 -9.69 18.47 -7.70
CA LYS A 178 -10.92 19.15 -7.24
C LYS A 178 -11.84 18.21 -6.48
N ILE A 179 -12.04 16.97 -6.97
CA ILE A 179 -12.90 15.98 -6.31
C ILE A 179 -12.33 15.61 -4.95
N ILE A 180 -11.01 15.35 -4.86
CA ILE A 180 -10.34 15.02 -3.59
C ILE A 180 -10.46 16.19 -2.60
N ASN A 181 -10.11 17.40 -3.02
CA ASN A 181 -10.09 18.57 -2.15
C ASN A 181 -11.51 18.98 -1.68
N SER A 182 -12.55 18.72 -2.48
CA SER A 182 -13.94 18.95 -2.08
C SER A 182 -14.47 17.94 -1.06
N GLN A 183 -13.72 16.88 -0.77
CA GLN A 183 -14.15 15.73 0.05
C GLN A 183 -15.48 15.12 -0.43
N PHE A 184 -15.75 15.24 -1.71
CA PHE A 184 -17.02 14.79 -2.30
C PHE A 184 -17.31 13.32 -1.99
N LEU A 185 -16.30 12.44 -2.12
CA LEU A 185 -16.47 11.01 -1.85
C LEU A 185 -16.82 10.73 -0.38
N ASN A 186 -16.20 11.47 0.55
CA ASN A 186 -16.49 11.33 1.98
C ASN A 186 -17.93 11.79 2.28
N ARG A 187 -18.35 12.90 1.66
CA ARG A 187 -19.69 13.45 1.85
C ARG A 187 -20.76 12.52 1.30
N ILE A 188 -20.64 12.04 0.05
CA ILE A 188 -21.63 11.16 -0.57
C ILE A 188 -21.74 9.83 0.17
N THR A 189 -20.61 9.28 0.62
CA THR A 189 -20.60 8.06 1.44
C THR A 189 -21.33 8.29 2.76
N ARG A 190 -21.16 9.46 3.36
CA ARG A 190 -21.82 9.82 4.60
C ARG A 190 -23.34 9.99 4.41
N GLU A 191 -23.75 10.72 3.38
CA GLU A 191 -25.16 10.93 3.02
C GLU A 191 -25.86 9.59 2.76
N PHE A 192 -25.17 8.63 2.10
CA PHE A 192 -25.67 7.28 1.91
C PHE A 192 -25.84 6.51 3.24
N ILE A 193 -24.84 6.54 4.12
CA ILE A 193 -24.91 5.87 5.43
C ILE A 193 -26.02 6.45 6.32
N ASP A 194 -26.29 7.75 6.18
CA ASP A 194 -27.34 8.46 6.93
C ASP A 194 -28.72 8.42 6.22
N ASP A 195 -28.91 7.53 5.21
CA ASP A 195 -30.14 7.34 4.43
C ASP A 195 -30.67 8.62 3.74
N GLN A 196 -29.78 9.57 3.43
CA GLN A 196 -30.13 10.83 2.77
C GLN A 196 -30.15 10.70 1.24
N ILE A 197 -29.46 9.72 0.70
CA ILE A 197 -29.41 9.38 -0.74
C ILE A 197 -29.49 7.87 -0.92
N SER A 198 -30.02 7.42 -2.09
CA SER A 198 -30.00 6.02 -2.51
C SER A 198 -28.78 5.70 -3.38
N VAL A 199 -28.56 4.41 -3.67
CA VAL A 199 -27.52 3.94 -4.59
C VAL A 199 -27.93 4.08 -6.05
N ASP A 200 -29.21 4.29 -6.32
CA ASP A 200 -29.80 4.40 -7.68
C ASP A 200 -29.54 5.76 -8.33
#